data_c520ed0a7edd94b46d3c626c1266460d
#
_entry.id   c520ed0a7edd94b46d3c626c1266460d
#
_cell.length_a   1.000
_cell.length_b   1.000
_cell.length_c   1.000
_cell.angle_alpha   90.00
_cell.angle_beta   90.00
_cell.angle_gamma   90.00
#
_symmetry.space_group_name_H-M   'P 1'
#
loop_
_entity.id
_entity.type
_entity.pdbx_description
1 polymer ?
#
loop_
_entity_poly.entity_id
_entity_poly.type
_entity_poly.pdbx_seq_one_letter_code
_entity_poly.pdbx_strand_id
1 'polypeptide(L)'
;QTGGLCTPTRESSYIPGAEAAEFNYTNPNRRHTTAVENIGGEHVPVVISARLDGNMQINEQFCPDYIYCGQQLPEMRRTNIGYIVDANIWKGEEGTYPAFNYQQLVELHHCNAKVKFLFTPYMGLNEEATACLRMHPEVVIIAQSNHPNRLGEFRGIAHQLMNQGLTNPLVFFQFYQENNTEDLQIKSAVDMGALIFDGFCDGILLYNHGNAITDEKVDETAFGILQAGRARTSKTEYISCPGCGRTLYDLEATIARIKAATSHLKGLKIGIMGCIVNGPGEMADADYGYVGAGRGKISLYKKKECIEK
;
A
#
# COMPACT_ATOMS: atom_id res chain seq x y z
N GLN A 1 34.00 3.87 12.99
CA GLN A 1 32.64 3.40 13.21
C GLN A 1 32.54 2.91 14.62
N THR A 2 31.83 3.64 15.42
CA THR A 2 31.61 3.31 16.82
C THR A 2 30.66 2.15 16.89
N GLY A 3 31.10 0.99 17.31
CA GLY A 3 30.26 -0.15 17.67
C GLY A 3 29.43 0.08 18.94
N GLY A 4 29.07 1.34 19.22
CA GLY A 4 28.17 1.69 20.32
C GLY A 4 26.72 1.45 19.91
N LEU A 5 25.96 0.81 20.78
CA LEU A 5 24.50 0.82 20.67
C LEU A 5 24.02 2.27 20.60
N CYS A 6 23.29 2.65 19.55
CA CYS A 6 22.61 3.92 19.50
C CYS A 6 21.60 3.95 20.65
N THR A 7 21.90 4.69 21.68
CA THR A 7 20.89 4.99 22.71
C THR A 7 19.83 5.86 22.04
N PRO A 8 18.55 5.47 22.08
CA PRO A 8 17.49 6.32 21.55
C PRO A 8 17.59 7.71 22.17
N THR A 9 17.63 8.74 21.34
CA THR A 9 17.67 10.15 21.82
C THR A 9 16.31 10.62 22.31
N ARG A 10 15.29 9.79 22.21
CA ARG A 10 13.92 10.04 22.69
C ARG A 10 13.41 8.80 23.43
N GLU A 11 12.60 9.04 24.45
CA GLU A 11 11.86 7.97 25.10
C GLU A 11 10.90 7.33 24.08
N SER A 12 10.77 6.01 24.16
CA SER A 12 9.75 5.29 23.38
C SER A 12 8.38 5.68 23.90
N SER A 13 7.59 6.34 23.05
CA SER A 13 6.24 6.76 23.45
C SER A 13 5.34 5.53 23.58
N TYR A 14 4.75 5.39 24.75
CA TYR A 14 3.82 4.32 25.08
C TYR A 14 2.39 4.66 24.58
N ILE A 15 1.66 3.67 24.13
CA ILE A 15 0.25 3.80 23.77
C ILE A 15 -0.61 3.33 24.96
N PRO A 16 -1.19 4.25 25.75
CA PRO A 16 -1.96 3.88 26.93
C PRO A 16 -3.14 2.96 26.59
N GLY A 17 -3.28 1.88 27.35
CA GLY A 17 -4.39 0.93 27.18
C GLY A 17 -4.25 -0.03 26.01
N ALA A 18 -3.17 0.05 25.21
CA ALA A 18 -2.94 -0.89 24.13
C ALA A 18 -2.50 -2.25 24.68
N GLU A 19 -3.28 -3.28 24.37
CA GLU A 19 -3.01 -4.66 24.74
C GLU A 19 -2.75 -5.49 23.48
N ALA A 20 -1.68 -6.31 23.52
CA ALA A 20 -1.36 -7.19 22.41
C ALA A 20 -2.38 -8.35 22.36
N ALA A 21 -2.94 -8.59 21.16
CA ALA A 21 -3.65 -9.82 20.87
C ALA A 21 -2.66 -10.99 20.73
N GLU A 22 -3.15 -12.22 20.77
CA GLU A 22 -2.38 -13.39 20.40
C GLU A 22 -2.00 -13.31 18.92
N PHE A 23 -0.73 -13.03 18.63
CA PHE A 23 -0.24 -12.80 17.29
C PHE A 23 1.23 -13.21 17.14
N ASN A 24 1.56 -13.94 16.06
CA ASN A 24 2.91 -14.41 15.80
C ASN A 24 3.63 -13.52 14.79
N TYR A 25 4.42 -12.56 15.26
CA TYR A 25 5.22 -11.66 14.43
C TYR A 25 6.39 -12.33 13.68
N THR A 26 6.79 -13.55 14.07
CA THR A 26 7.88 -14.26 13.36
C THR A 26 7.35 -15.03 12.14
N ASN A 27 6.08 -15.34 12.11
CA ASN A 27 5.39 -15.95 10.98
C ASN A 27 3.96 -15.37 10.90
N PRO A 28 3.81 -14.12 10.51
CA PRO A 28 2.54 -13.44 10.53
C PRO A 28 1.60 -13.99 9.46
N ASN A 29 0.36 -14.27 9.87
CA ASN A 29 -0.73 -14.51 8.95
C ASN A 29 -1.49 -13.20 8.75
N ARG A 30 -2.00 -12.98 7.54
CA ARG A 30 -2.87 -11.83 7.28
C ARG A 30 -4.06 -11.85 8.25
N ARG A 31 -4.37 -10.70 8.85
CA ARG A 31 -5.53 -10.52 9.71
C ARG A 31 -6.79 -10.86 8.92
N HIS A 32 -7.64 -11.71 9.47
CA HIS A 32 -8.93 -12.02 8.87
C HIS A 32 -9.83 -10.79 8.91
N THR A 33 -10.34 -10.38 7.75
CA THR A 33 -11.27 -9.26 7.59
C THR A 33 -12.45 -9.65 6.72
N THR A 34 -13.58 -9.01 6.94
CA THR A 34 -14.74 -9.14 6.07
C THR A 34 -14.51 -8.33 4.79
N ALA A 35 -14.83 -8.87 3.64
CA ALA A 35 -14.77 -8.11 2.40
C ALA A 35 -15.87 -7.05 2.36
N VAL A 36 -15.48 -5.80 2.12
CA VAL A 36 -16.39 -4.65 1.90
C VAL A 36 -16.09 -4.11 0.50
N GLU A 37 -16.94 -4.41 -0.47
CA GLU A 37 -16.67 -4.25 -1.90
C GLU A 37 -15.31 -4.93 -2.24
N ASN A 38 -14.31 -4.18 -2.72
CA ASN A 38 -12.99 -4.68 -3.03
C ASN A 38 -11.95 -4.43 -1.91
N ILE A 39 -12.37 -4.14 -0.68
CA ILE A 39 -11.49 -3.88 0.46
C ILE A 39 -11.60 -5.02 1.47
N GLY A 40 -10.46 -5.51 1.96
CA GLY A 40 -10.42 -6.60 2.94
C GLY A 40 -10.71 -7.99 2.36
N GLY A 41 -10.96 -8.97 3.21
CA GLY A 41 -11.10 -10.37 2.81
C GLY A 41 -9.87 -10.88 2.05
N GLU A 42 -10.11 -11.55 0.93
CA GLU A 42 -9.05 -12.08 0.06
C GLU A 42 -8.57 -11.06 -1.00
N HIS A 43 -9.11 -9.83 -0.98
CA HIS A 43 -8.69 -8.79 -1.92
C HIS A 43 -7.28 -8.28 -1.62
N VAL A 44 -6.58 -7.84 -2.67
CA VAL A 44 -5.31 -7.14 -2.50
C VAL A 44 -5.55 -5.77 -1.83
N PRO A 45 -4.60 -5.25 -1.06
CA PRO A 45 -4.76 -3.95 -0.42
C PRO A 45 -5.05 -2.83 -1.43
N VAL A 46 -6.02 -1.98 -1.10
CA VAL A 46 -6.40 -0.85 -1.96
C VAL A 46 -5.48 0.35 -1.75
N VAL A 47 -5.41 1.20 -2.79
CA VAL A 47 -4.81 2.54 -2.70
C VAL A 47 -5.94 3.57 -2.70
N ILE A 48 -6.01 4.35 -1.64
CA ILE A 48 -6.88 5.53 -1.54
C ILE A 48 -6.00 6.76 -1.75
N SER A 49 -6.36 7.60 -2.70
CA SER A 49 -5.68 8.85 -2.98
C SER A 49 -6.42 10.03 -2.36
N ALA A 50 -5.73 10.94 -1.69
CA ALA A 50 -6.34 12.15 -1.16
C ALA A 50 -6.23 13.29 -2.18
N ARG A 51 -7.36 13.89 -2.54
CA ARG A 51 -7.48 15.02 -3.47
C ARG A 51 -8.25 16.17 -2.83
N LEU A 52 -7.66 16.77 -1.81
CA LEU A 52 -8.32 17.78 -0.98
C LEU A 52 -8.29 19.19 -1.60
N ASP A 53 -7.46 19.41 -2.59
CA ASP A 53 -7.32 20.66 -3.37
C ASP A 53 -8.13 20.66 -4.67
N GLY A 54 -8.85 19.56 -4.96
CA GLY A 54 -9.65 19.41 -6.17
C GLY A 54 -8.87 18.97 -7.42
N ASN A 55 -7.56 18.69 -7.31
CA ASN A 55 -6.79 18.14 -8.42
C ASN A 55 -7.25 16.70 -8.71
N MET A 56 -7.80 16.43 -9.88
CA MET A 56 -8.29 15.10 -10.30
C MET A 56 -7.43 14.46 -11.40
N GLN A 57 -6.18 14.90 -11.55
CA GLN A 57 -5.24 14.26 -12.47
C GLN A 57 -4.86 12.88 -11.94
N ILE A 58 -4.88 11.88 -12.81
CA ILE A 58 -4.63 10.47 -12.46
C ILE A 58 -3.66 9.89 -13.46
N ASN A 59 -2.64 9.22 -12.95
CA ASN A 59 -1.77 8.38 -13.76
C ASN A 59 -2.49 7.06 -14.07
N GLU A 60 -2.70 6.74 -15.34
CA GLU A 60 -3.41 5.52 -15.77
C GLU A 60 -2.71 4.23 -15.34
N GLN A 61 -1.40 4.25 -15.17
CA GLN A 61 -0.64 3.10 -14.70
C GLN A 61 -0.85 2.85 -13.20
N PHE A 62 -1.02 3.93 -12.43
CA PHE A 62 -1.18 3.92 -10.97
C PHE A 62 -2.52 4.57 -10.58
N CYS A 63 -3.59 4.07 -11.22
CA CYS A 63 -4.93 4.54 -10.94
C CYS A 63 -5.37 4.07 -9.54
N PRO A 64 -5.68 4.99 -8.61
CA PRO A 64 -6.16 4.61 -7.28
C PRO A 64 -7.53 3.93 -7.34
N ASP A 65 -7.82 3.08 -6.37
CA ASP A 65 -9.12 2.41 -6.25
C ASP A 65 -10.19 3.38 -5.75
N TYR A 66 -9.78 4.27 -4.83
CA TYR A 66 -10.64 5.29 -4.25
C TYR A 66 -9.93 6.65 -4.22
N ILE A 67 -10.72 7.71 -4.24
CA ILE A 67 -10.26 9.09 -4.04
C ILE A 67 -11.02 9.68 -2.85
N TYR A 68 -10.28 10.12 -1.84
CA TYR A 68 -10.84 10.91 -0.74
C TYR A 68 -10.81 12.40 -1.10
N CYS A 69 -12.00 12.98 -1.25
CA CYS A 69 -12.23 14.34 -1.73
C CYS A 69 -12.57 15.33 -0.59
N GLY A 70 -12.69 14.87 0.66
CA GLY A 70 -13.11 15.72 1.78
C GLY A 70 -14.46 16.38 1.52
N GLN A 71 -14.50 17.72 1.47
CA GLN A 71 -15.71 18.52 1.30
C GLN A 71 -16.07 18.84 -0.17
N GLN A 72 -15.31 18.33 -1.16
CA GLN A 72 -15.47 18.71 -2.57
C GLN A 72 -15.60 17.51 -3.49
N LEU A 73 -16.83 17.05 -3.74
CA LEU A 73 -17.06 16.00 -4.73
C LEU A 73 -16.87 16.55 -6.14
N PRO A 74 -16.02 15.94 -7.01
CA PRO A 74 -15.81 16.39 -8.37
C PRO A 74 -17.07 16.17 -9.24
N GLU A 75 -17.32 17.11 -10.17
CA GLU A 75 -18.43 16.99 -11.11
C GLU A 75 -18.25 15.82 -12.10
N MET A 76 -17.03 15.67 -12.62
CA MET A 76 -16.68 14.54 -13.50
C MET A 76 -16.00 13.44 -12.70
N ARG A 77 -16.57 12.25 -12.74
CA ARG A 77 -16.13 11.07 -12.02
C ARG A 77 -15.89 9.90 -12.98
N ARG A 78 -14.85 9.12 -12.69
CA ARG A 78 -14.58 7.87 -13.41
C ARG A 78 -15.37 6.73 -12.77
N THR A 79 -15.95 5.87 -13.58
CA THR A 79 -16.78 4.74 -13.11
C THR A 79 -15.99 3.63 -12.44
N ASN A 80 -14.69 3.57 -12.67
CA ASN A 80 -13.78 2.59 -12.08
C ASN A 80 -13.10 3.06 -10.78
N ILE A 81 -13.48 4.21 -10.23
CA ILE A 81 -12.94 4.80 -9.00
C ILE A 81 -14.08 5.09 -8.04
N GLY A 82 -13.92 4.70 -6.79
CA GLY A 82 -14.82 5.10 -5.71
C GLY A 82 -14.46 6.49 -5.16
N TYR A 83 -15.44 7.34 -4.90
CA TYR A 83 -15.22 8.68 -4.37
C TYR A 83 -15.70 8.76 -2.92
N ILE A 84 -14.79 9.04 -2.01
CA ILE A 84 -15.07 9.17 -0.58
C ILE A 84 -15.19 10.65 -0.26
N VAL A 85 -16.31 11.06 0.35
CA VAL A 85 -16.56 12.42 0.79
C VAL A 85 -16.97 12.46 2.23
N ASP A 86 -16.78 13.59 2.88
CA ASP A 86 -17.23 13.75 4.27
C ASP A 86 -18.76 13.57 4.37
N ALA A 87 -19.21 12.91 5.42
CA ALA A 87 -20.60 12.47 5.57
C ALA A 87 -21.62 13.60 5.49
N ASN A 88 -21.23 14.81 5.92
CA ASN A 88 -22.10 15.98 5.92
C ASN A 88 -22.47 16.49 4.51
N ILE A 89 -21.67 16.14 3.49
CA ILE A 89 -21.95 16.53 2.08
C ILE A 89 -22.41 15.36 1.23
N TRP A 90 -22.33 14.12 1.75
CA TRP A 90 -22.71 12.94 1.01
C TRP A 90 -24.23 12.90 0.73
N LYS A 91 -24.63 12.64 -0.52
CA LYS A 91 -26.03 12.64 -0.97
C LYS A 91 -26.50 11.28 -1.51
N GLY A 92 -25.71 10.22 -1.35
CA GLY A 92 -26.07 8.89 -1.83
C GLY A 92 -25.89 8.69 -3.33
N GLU A 93 -25.07 9.51 -4.00
CA GLU A 93 -24.79 9.36 -5.42
C GLU A 93 -24.02 8.06 -5.68
N GLU A 94 -24.26 7.42 -6.82
CA GLU A 94 -23.59 6.18 -7.21
C GLU A 94 -22.07 6.39 -7.31
N GLY A 95 -21.30 5.40 -6.82
CA GLY A 95 -19.84 5.48 -6.76
C GLY A 95 -19.29 6.44 -5.73
N THR A 96 -20.16 6.96 -4.82
CA THR A 96 -19.73 7.83 -3.71
C THR A 96 -20.00 7.19 -2.36
N TYR A 97 -19.14 7.46 -1.39
CA TYR A 97 -19.15 6.84 -0.07
C TYR A 97 -18.92 7.88 1.02
N PRO A 98 -19.69 7.83 2.14
CA PRO A 98 -19.51 8.76 3.23
C PRO A 98 -18.33 8.39 4.11
N ALA A 99 -17.58 9.40 4.53
CA ALA A 99 -16.54 9.33 5.54
C ALA A 99 -16.98 10.03 6.83
N PHE A 100 -16.79 9.34 7.94
CA PHE A 100 -17.09 9.78 9.29
C PHE A 100 -15.79 9.89 10.10
N ASN A 101 -15.75 10.77 11.05
CA ASN A 101 -14.74 10.73 12.09
C ASN A 101 -15.26 9.98 13.33
N TYR A 102 -14.38 9.59 14.25
CA TYR A 102 -14.70 8.79 15.43
C TYR A 102 -15.69 9.46 16.43
N GLN A 103 -16.00 10.74 16.24
CA GLN A 103 -17.01 11.46 17.03
C GLN A 103 -18.40 11.42 16.40
N GLN A 104 -18.53 10.90 15.18
CA GLN A 104 -19.76 10.84 14.40
C GLN A 104 -20.37 9.42 14.36
N LEU A 105 -20.27 8.69 15.47
CA LEU A 105 -20.77 7.30 15.51
C LEU A 105 -22.29 7.22 15.40
N VAL A 106 -23.01 8.24 15.90
CA VAL A 106 -24.48 8.30 15.80
C VAL A 106 -24.91 8.49 14.35
N GLU A 107 -24.28 9.40 13.63
CA GLU A 107 -24.55 9.66 12.22
C GLU A 107 -24.16 8.44 11.36
N LEU A 108 -23.05 7.80 11.67
CA LEU A 108 -22.60 6.56 11.02
C LEU A 108 -23.65 5.45 11.21
N HIS A 109 -24.16 5.28 12.41
CA HIS A 109 -25.18 4.25 12.72
C HIS A 109 -26.47 4.47 11.93
N HIS A 110 -26.91 5.70 11.76
CA HIS A 110 -28.13 6.02 11.03
C HIS A 110 -27.95 6.14 9.51
N CYS A 111 -26.72 6.12 9.02
CA CYS A 111 -26.45 6.21 7.59
C CYS A 111 -26.72 4.87 6.89
N ASN A 112 -27.48 4.90 5.80
CA ASN A 112 -27.87 3.71 5.02
C ASN A 112 -26.90 3.41 3.84
N ALA A 113 -25.69 3.97 3.84
CA ALA A 113 -24.69 3.68 2.83
C ALA A 113 -24.23 2.22 2.92
N LYS A 114 -24.03 1.57 1.76
CA LYS A 114 -23.55 0.18 1.69
C LYS A 114 -22.08 0.03 2.13
N VAL A 115 -21.30 1.08 1.97
CA VAL A 115 -19.92 1.18 2.45
C VAL A 115 -19.78 2.51 3.17
N LYS A 116 -19.12 2.50 4.31
CA LYS A 116 -18.84 3.66 5.14
C LYS A 116 -17.38 3.67 5.52
N PHE A 117 -16.78 4.83 5.58
CA PHE A 117 -15.39 4.98 6.02
C PHE A 117 -15.35 5.68 7.37
N LEU A 118 -14.61 5.13 8.33
CA LEU A 118 -14.46 5.70 9.67
C LEU A 118 -13.01 6.07 9.93
N PHE A 119 -12.71 7.36 9.97
CA PHE A 119 -11.40 7.87 10.39
C PHE A 119 -11.28 7.85 11.90
N THR A 120 -10.30 7.11 12.42
CA THR A 120 -10.13 6.97 13.86
C THR A 120 -8.67 6.80 14.28
N PRO A 121 -8.20 7.49 15.33
CA PRO A 121 -6.98 7.14 16.07
C PRO A 121 -7.28 5.97 17.04
N TYR A 122 -6.24 5.43 17.69
CA TYR A 122 -6.40 4.37 18.70
C TYR A 122 -7.39 4.75 19.80
N MET A 123 -7.29 5.96 20.35
CA MET A 123 -8.19 6.43 21.40
C MET A 123 -9.66 6.55 20.97
N GLY A 124 -9.92 6.62 19.67
CA GLY A 124 -11.27 6.65 19.11
C GLY A 124 -11.96 5.29 19.06
N LEU A 125 -11.22 4.18 19.28
CA LEU A 125 -11.76 2.82 19.36
C LEU A 125 -12.18 2.44 20.78
N ASN A 126 -12.98 3.28 21.40
CA ASN A 126 -13.57 3.04 22.71
C ASN A 126 -14.70 1.97 22.66
N GLU A 127 -15.33 1.67 23.78
CA GLU A 127 -16.41 0.67 23.88
C GLU A 127 -17.60 1.01 22.97
N GLU A 128 -17.97 2.28 22.85
CA GLU A 128 -19.06 2.73 21.98
C GLU A 128 -18.72 2.50 20.50
N ALA A 129 -17.51 2.87 20.09
CA ALA A 129 -17.03 2.67 18.71
C ALA A 129 -16.95 1.18 18.36
N THR A 130 -16.44 0.34 19.26
CA THR A 130 -16.33 -1.11 19.03
C THR A 130 -17.70 -1.78 18.99
N ALA A 131 -18.67 -1.35 19.81
CA ALA A 131 -20.06 -1.79 19.73
C ALA A 131 -20.72 -1.39 18.40
N CYS A 132 -20.51 -0.16 17.96
CA CYS A 132 -20.99 0.34 16.67
C CYS A 132 -20.40 -0.47 15.50
N LEU A 133 -19.08 -0.68 15.46
CA LEU A 133 -18.41 -1.46 14.43
C LEU A 133 -18.89 -2.92 14.35
N ARG A 134 -19.22 -3.52 15.49
CA ARG A 134 -19.78 -4.89 15.53
C ARG A 134 -21.14 -4.98 14.83
N MET A 135 -21.94 -3.92 14.87
CA MET A 135 -23.24 -3.83 14.19
C MET A 135 -23.10 -3.44 12.70
N HIS A 136 -21.94 -2.90 12.31
CA HIS A 136 -21.68 -2.34 10.98
C HIS A 136 -20.45 -2.97 10.32
N PRO A 137 -20.54 -4.24 9.86
CA PRO A 137 -19.43 -4.91 9.18
C PRO A 137 -19.05 -4.25 7.84
N GLU A 138 -19.92 -3.43 7.27
CA GLU A 138 -19.70 -2.63 6.05
C GLU A 138 -18.82 -1.40 6.27
N VAL A 139 -18.37 -1.12 7.49
CA VAL A 139 -17.49 0.00 7.80
C VAL A 139 -16.04 -0.39 7.54
N VAL A 140 -15.36 0.40 6.71
CA VAL A 140 -13.92 0.37 6.52
C VAL A 140 -13.27 1.36 7.47
N ILE A 141 -12.34 0.89 8.29
CA ILE A 141 -11.62 1.72 9.25
C ILE A 141 -10.43 2.36 8.55
N ILE A 142 -10.34 3.69 8.60
CA ILE A 142 -9.14 4.45 8.22
C ILE A 142 -8.41 4.86 9.50
N ALA A 143 -7.39 4.07 9.84
CA ALA A 143 -6.54 4.35 10.99
C ALA A 143 -5.68 5.57 10.72
N GLN A 144 -5.70 6.54 11.62
CA GLN A 144 -4.88 7.75 11.55
C GLN A 144 -4.06 7.92 12.84
N SER A 145 -2.89 8.52 12.72
CA SER A 145 -2.01 8.73 13.87
C SER A 145 -1.30 10.07 13.82
N ASN A 146 -1.38 10.79 14.92
CA ASN A 146 -0.52 11.94 15.25
C ASN A 146 0.44 11.61 16.39
N HIS A 147 0.49 10.35 16.80
CA HIS A 147 1.33 9.91 17.92
C HIS A 147 2.80 9.85 17.49
N PRO A 148 3.77 10.21 18.35
CA PRO A 148 5.21 10.09 18.04
C PRO A 148 5.63 8.66 17.65
N ASN A 149 5.00 7.65 18.25
CA ASN A 149 5.14 6.24 17.87
C ASN A 149 3.96 5.79 16.99
N ARG A 150 3.93 6.25 15.74
CA ARG A 150 2.86 5.96 14.78
C ARG A 150 2.68 4.46 14.53
N LEU A 151 3.78 3.76 14.30
CA LEU A 151 3.75 2.32 14.07
C LEU A 151 3.15 1.57 15.26
N GLY A 152 3.53 1.97 16.50
CA GLY A 152 2.94 1.40 17.70
C GLY A 152 1.45 1.67 17.82
N GLU A 153 0.98 2.87 17.46
CA GLU A 153 -0.45 3.20 17.50
C GLU A 153 -1.22 2.41 16.45
N PHE A 154 -0.72 2.29 15.22
CA PHE A 154 -1.35 1.49 14.17
C PHE A 154 -1.43 0.00 14.53
N ARG A 155 -0.36 -0.56 15.11
CA ARG A 155 -0.39 -1.92 15.66
C ARG A 155 -1.40 -2.05 16.80
N GLY A 156 -1.46 -1.06 17.70
CA GLY A 156 -2.45 -0.99 18.76
C GLY A 156 -3.88 -1.06 18.23
N ILE A 157 -4.20 -0.31 17.17
CA ILE A 157 -5.50 -0.38 16.49
C ILE A 157 -5.78 -1.79 15.98
N ALA A 158 -4.84 -2.40 15.26
CA ALA A 158 -5.02 -3.76 14.73
C ALA A 158 -5.24 -4.78 15.85
N HIS A 159 -4.45 -4.71 16.94
CA HIS A 159 -4.62 -5.60 18.10
C HIS A 159 -5.92 -5.36 18.85
N GLN A 160 -6.36 -4.11 18.98
CA GLN A 160 -7.67 -3.80 19.59
C GLN A 160 -8.81 -4.44 18.79
N LEU A 161 -8.78 -4.34 17.46
CA LEU A 161 -9.77 -4.99 16.61
C LEU A 161 -9.76 -6.52 16.76
N MET A 162 -8.57 -7.14 16.82
CA MET A 162 -8.43 -8.59 17.04
C MET A 162 -8.95 -9.00 18.42
N ASN A 163 -8.60 -8.27 19.48
CA ASN A 163 -9.05 -8.55 20.84
C ASN A 163 -10.59 -8.43 20.97
N GLN A 164 -11.21 -7.57 20.18
CA GLN A 164 -12.66 -7.39 20.15
C GLN A 164 -13.37 -8.31 19.14
N GLY A 165 -12.65 -9.16 18.41
CA GLY A 165 -13.20 -10.03 17.37
C GLY A 165 -13.82 -9.26 16.19
N LEU A 166 -13.34 -8.04 15.91
CA LEU A 166 -13.83 -7.20 14.83
C LEU A 166 -13.09 -7.51 13.53
N THR A 167 -13.85 -7.74 12.46
CA THR A 167 -13.34 -8.11 11.14
C THR A 167 -13.43 -6.98 10.10
N ASN A 168 -13.74 -5.76 10.54
CA ASN A 168 -13.77 -4.59 9.68
C ASN A 168 -12.42 -4.41 8.96
N PRO A 169 -12.39 -4.09 7.65
CA PRO A 169 -11.17 -3.81 6.92
C PRO A 169 -10.41 -2.61 7.50
N LEU A 170 -9.08 -2.65 7.42
CA LEU A 170 -8.20 -1.66 8.01
C LEU A 170 -7.28 -1.03 6.97
N VAL A 171 -7.48 0.25 6.71
CA VAL A 171 -6.67 1.11 5.84
C VAL A 171 -5.83 2.02 6.71
N PHE A 172 -4.55 2.16 6.42
CA PHE A 172 -3.66 3.05 7.17
C PHE A 172 -3.49 4.38 6.46
N PHE A 173 -3.81 5.46 7.16
CA PHE A 173 -3.65 6.83 6.69
C PHE A 173 -2.46 7.50 7.35
N GLN A 174 -1.59 8.12 6.52
CA GLN A 174 -0.49 8.93 7.03
C GLN A 174 -0.32 10.22 6.24
N PHE A 175 -0.17 11.29 7.00
CA PHE A 175 0.10 12.64 6.51
C PHE A 175 1.61 12.91 6.45
N TYR A 176 2.07 13.53 5.36
CA TYR A 176 3.45 13.96 5.12
C TYR A 176 3.51 15.41 4.65
N GLN A 177 4.67 16.03 4.77
CA GLN A 177 5.01 17.37 4.27
C GLN A 177 6.42 17.36 3.66
N GLU A 178 6.64 16.45 2.72
CA GLU A 178 7.95 16.27 2.11
C GLU A 178 8.09 17.13 0.85
N ASN A 179 9.30 17.65 0.64
CA ASN A 179 9.61 18.50 -0.50
C ASN A 179 10.29 17.75 -1.66
N ASN A 180 10.68 16.50 -1.43
CA ASN A 180 11.24 15.65 -2.46
C ASN A 180 10.68 14.22 -2.36
N THR A 181 10.68 13.55 -3.50
CA THR A 181 10.08 12.22 -3.64
C THR A 181 10.83 11.14 -2.85
N GLU A 182 12.16 11.23 -2.72
CA GLU A 182 12.97 10.23 -2.01
C GLU A 182 12.63 10.21 -0.52
N ASP A 183 12.53 11.37 0.13
CA ASP A 183 12.13 11.48 1.52
C ASP A 183 10.72 10.93 1.74
N LEU A 184 9.77 11.26 0.86
CA LEU A 184 8.42 10.71 0.91
C LEU A 184 8.44 9.17 0.81
N GLN A 185 9.17 8.62 -0.16
CA GLN A 185 9.28 7.17 -0.37
C GLN A 185 9.88 6.48 0.84
N ILE A 186 10.99 6.99 1.38
CA ILE A 186 11.67 6.37 2.53
C ILE A 186 10.76 6.40 3.76
N LYS A 187 10.21 7.57 4.11
CA LYS A 187 9.39 7.73 5.31
C LYS A 187 8.10 6.91 5.23
N SER A 188 7.40 6.99 4.11
CA SER A 188 6.15 6.23 3.93
C SER A 188 6.39 4.72 3.86
N ALA A 189 7.50 4.27 3.25
CA ALA A 189 7.85 2.86 3.24
C ALA A 189 8.18 2.33 4.65
N VAL A 190 8.82 3.13 5.50
CA VAL A 190 9.09 2.76 6.91
C VAL A 190 7.79 2.69 7.71
N ASP A 191 6.90 3.68 7.55
CA ASP A 191 5.65 3.73 8.31
C ASP A 191 4.68 2.60 7.90
N MET A 192 4.57 2.29 6.59
CA MET A 192 3.59 1.34 6.06
C MET A 192 4.14 -0.08 5.90
N GLY A 193 5.44 -0.23 5.60
CA GLY A 193 6.04 -1.51 5.25
C GLY A 193 5.91 -2.55 6.36
N ALA A 194 6.16 -2.16 7.62
CA ALA A 194 6.02 -3.06 8.75
C ALA A 194 4.57 -3.59 8.90
N LEU A 195 3.56 -2.72 8.70
CA LEU A 195 2.15 -3.09 8.81
C LEU A 195 1.71 -4.04 7.68
N ILE A 196 2.31 -3.90 6.49
CA ILE A 196 2.10 -4.81 5.37
C ILE A 196 2.68 -6.19 5.70
N PHE A 197 3.92 -6.24 6.22
CA PHE A 197 4.56 -7.49 6.62
C PHE A 197 3.90 -8.15 7.82
N ASP A 198 3.34 -7.38 8.75
CA ASP A 198 2.51 -7.89 9.84
C ASP A 198 1.18 -8.49 9.35
N GLY A 199 0.78 -8.24 8.09
CA GLY A 199 -0.49 -8.72 7.54
C GLY A 199 -1.72 -7.94 8.03
N PHE A 200 -1.57 -6.73 8.52
CA PHE A 200 -2.68 -5.91 9.04
C PHE A 200 -3.33 -5.03 7.99
N CYS A 201 -2.71 -4.88 6.81
CA CYS A 201 -3.01 -3.85 5.84
C CYS A 201 -4.03 -4.33 4.79
N ASP A 202 -5.22 -3.73 4.77
CA ASP A 202 -6.21 -3.89 3.71
C ASP A 202 -6.20 -2.71 2.72
N GLY A 203 -5.41 -1.67 3.00
CA GLY A 203 -5.20 -0.53 2.12
C GLY A 203 -4.31 0.54 2.75
N ILE A 204 -3.83 1.44 1.90
CA ILE A 204 -3.05 2.61 2.33
C ILE A 204 -3.62 3.88 1.73
N LEU A 205 -3.57 4.96 2.51
CA LEU A 205 -3.89 6.31 2.13
C LEU A 205 -2.70 7.20 2.51
N LEU A 206 -1.97 7.69 1.51
CA LEU A 206 -0.90 8.65 1.73
C LEU A 206 -1.39 10.03 1.31
N TYR A 207 -1.08 11.03 2.11
CA TYR A 207 -1.32 12.42 1.76
C TYR A 207 -0.06 13.24 2.02
N ASN A 208 0.46 13.91 0.98
CA ASN A 208 1.59 14.82 1.12
C ASN A 208 1.11 16.26 0.90
N HIS A 209 1.14 17.06 1.95
CA HIS A 209 0.72 18.46 1.89
C HIS A 209 1.77 19.32 1.16
N GLY A 210 1.29 20.22 0.30
CA GLY A 210 2.13 21.13 -0.49
C GLY A 210 2.29 20.68 -1.95
N ASN A 211 2.83 21.54 -2.77
CA ASN A 211 2.89 21.38 -4.24
C ASN A 211 4.25 20.86 -4.74
N ALA A 212 5.16 20.47 -3.84
CA ALA A 212 6.50 20.03 -4.22
C ALA A 212 6.50 18.63 -4.86
N ILE A 213 5.52 17.79 -4.48
CA ILE A 213 5.33 16.44 -5.01
C ILE A 213 3.89 16.35 -5.50
N THR A 214 3.69 15.94 -6.76
CA THR A 214 2.33 15.80 -7.32
C THR A 214 1.59 14.62 -6.71
N ASP A 215 0.27 14.69 -6.69
CA ASP A 215 -0.58 13.62 -6.15
C ASP A 215 -0.39 12.30 -6.89
N GLU A 216 -0.17 12.34 -8.22
CA GLU A 216 0.12 11.15 -9.01
C GLU A 216 1.43 10.47 -8.55
N LYS A 217 2.40 11.27 -8.06
CA LYS A 217 3.65 10.74 -7.52
C LYS A 217 3.47 10.16 -6.12
N VAL A 218 2.55 10.71 -5.34
CA VAL A 218 2.12 10.12 -4.05
C VAL A 218 1.43 8.77 -4.31
N ASP A 219 0.53 8.71 -5.30
CA ASP A 219 -0.14 7.46 -5.70
C ASP A 219 0.88 6.42 -6.19
N GLU A 220 1.80 6.79 -7.08
CA GLU A 220 2.88 5.90 -7.53
C GLU A 220 3.69 5.35 -6.35
N THR A 221 3.96 6.19 -5.34
CA THR A 221 4.67 5.80 -4.12
C THR A 221 3.87 4.76 -3.34
N ALA A 222 2.56 4.98 -3.16
CA ALA A 222 1.67 4.04 -2.48
C ALA A 222 1.65 2.67 -3.17
N PHE A 223 1.46 2.64 -4.48
CA PHE A 223 1.55 1.40 -5.27
C PHE A 223 2.93 0.74 -5.17
N GLY A 224 3.99 1.55 -5.17
CA GLY A 224 5.37 1.06 -5.03
C GLY A 224 5.63 0.37 -3.70
N ILE A 225 5.09 0.90 -2.60
CA ILE A 225 5.19 0.31 -1.26
C ILE A 225 4.46 -1.03 -1.21
N LEU A 226 3.22 -1.10 -1.71
CA LEU A 226 2.46 -2.35 -1.76
C LEU A 226 3.15 -3.42 -2.60
N GLN A 227 3.77 -3.03 -3.71
CA GLN A 227 4.52 -3.96 -4.55
C GLN A 227 5.82 -4.43 -3.89
N ALA A 228 6.57 -3.54 -3.25
CA ALA A 228 7.77 -3.89 -2.50
C ALA A 228 7.46 -4.85 -1.35
N GLY A 229 6.32 -4.65 -0.67
CA GLY A 229 5.78 -5.54 0.36
C GLY A 229 5.12 -6.81 -0.19
N ARG A 230 5.12 -7.02 -1.51
CA ARG A 230 4.48 -8.16 -2.20
C ARG A 230 2.99 -8.32 -1.91
N ALA A 231 2.34 -7.26 -1.45
CA ALA A 231 0.92 -7.25 -1.13
C ALA A 231 0.05 -6.99 -2.38
N ARG A 232 0.57 -6.23 -3.35
CA ARG A 232 -0.12 -5.92 -4.61
C ARG A 232 0.87 -5.68 -5.73
N THR A 233 0.69 -6.31 -6.89
CA THR A 233 1.51 -6.09 -8.07
C THR A 233 0.85 -5.07 -9.00
N SER A 234 1.51 -3.94 -9.24
CA SER A 234 1.00 -2.82 -10.05
C SER A 234 1.76 -2.58 -11.35
N LYS A 235 2.99 -3.10 -11.45
CA LYS A 235 3.87 -2.96 -12.60
C LYS A 235 4.67 -4.23 -12.84
N THR A 236 5.34 -4.32 -14.01
CA THR A 236 6.32 -5.38 -14.28
C THR A 236 7.47 -5.29 -13.28
N GLU A 237 7.84 -6.41 -12.67
CA GLU A 237 9.00 -6.53 -11.80
C GLU A 237 10.22 -6.98 -12.64
N TYR A 238 11.36 -6.33 -12.43
CA TYR A 238 12.60 -6.67 -13.13
C TYR A 238 13.66 -7.13 -12.14
N ILE A 239 14.22 -8.30 -12.42
CA ILE A 239 15.35 -8.86 -11.68
C ILE A 239 16.57 -8.78 -12.60
N SER A 240 17.55 -7.96 -12.27
CA SER A 240 18.76 -7.83 -13.07
C SER A 240 20.01 -8.05 -12.23
N CYS A 241 21.00 -8.73 -12.78
CA CYS A 241 22.31 -8.84 -12.13
C CYS A 241 23.08 -7.51 -12.27
N PRO A 242 24.02 -7.22 -11.36
CA PRO A 242 24.81 -5.98 -11.40
C PRO A 242 25.85 -5.97 -12.54
N GLY A 243 25.98 -7.06 -13.29
CA GLY A 243 27.04 -7.25 -14.29
C GLY A 243 28.35 -7.68 -13.67
N CYS A 244 29.13 -8.42 -14.43
CA CYS A 244 30.49 -8.85 -14.06
C CYS A 244 31.32 -9.12 -15.33
N GLY A 245 32.58 -9.51 -15.18
CA GLY A 245 33.45 -9.82 -16.32
C GLY A 245 32.98 -10.95 -17.24
N ARG A 246 31.93 -11.66 -16.88
CA ARG A 246 31.28 -12.68 -17.72
C ARG A 246 30.10 -12.13 -18.55
N THR A 247 29.75 -10.87 -18.37
CA THR A 247 28.74 -10.21 -19.19
C THR A 247 29.35 -9.84 -20.54
N LEU A 248 28.80 -10.36 -21.63
CA LEU A 248 29.35 -10.23 -22.96
C LEU A 248 28.56 -9.29 -23.88
N TYR A 249 27.69 -8.49 -23.32
CA TYR A 249 26.84 -7.49 -23.99
C TYR A 249 26.64 -6.27 -23.09
N ASP A 250 26.16 -5.20 -23.67
CA ASP A 250 25.76 -4.00 -22.90
C ASP A 250 24.47 -4.30 -22.11
N LEU A 251 24.67 -4.65 -20.82
CA LEU A 251 23.59 -5.04 -19.92
C LEU A 251 22.67 -3.86 -19.63
N GLU A 252 23.20 -2.67 -19.41
CA GLU A 252 22.44 -1.48 -19.05
C GLU A 252 21.52 -1.04 -20.19
N ALA A 253 22.07 -0.92 -21.40
CA ALA A 253 21.28 -0.60 -22.59
C ALA A 253 20.19 -1.68 -22.87
N THR A 254 20.52 -2.96 -22.63
CA THR A 254 19.57 -4.07 -22.81
C THR A 254 18.45 -4.01 -21.78
N ILE A 255 18.78 -3.75 -20.51
CA ILE A 255 17.77 -3.54 -19.46
C ILE A 255 16.82 -2.40 -19.86
N ALA A 256 17.34 -1.26 -20.29
CA ALA A 256 16.54 -0.11 -20.71
C ALA A 256 15.58 -0.48 -21.86
N ARG A 257 16.06 -1.19 -22.88
CA ARG A 257 15.25 -1.65 -24.02
C ARG A 257 14.13 -2.62 -23.62
N ILE A 258 14.46 -3.61 -22.78
CA ILE A 258 13.48 -4.59 -22.30
C ILE A 258 12.43 -3.90 -21.45
N LYS A 259 12.82 -3.02 -20.53
CA LYS A 259 11.91 -2.23 -19.71
C LYS A 259 10.95 -1.39 -20.58
N ALA A 260 11.48 -0.70 -21.58
CA ALA A 260 10.65 0.10 -22.50
C ALA A 260 9.61 -0.73 -23.25
N ALA A 261 9.98 -1.97 -23.65
CA ALA A 261 9.09 -2.85 -24.40
C ALA A 261 8.06 -3.61 -23.53
N THR A 262 8.33 -3.79 -22.21
CA THR A 262 7.55 -4.71 -21.36
C THR A 262 6.93 -4.05 -20.13
N SER A 263 7.13 -2.76 -19.90
CA SER A 263 6.62 -2.05 -18.71
C SER A 263 5.09 -2.12 -18.54
N HIS A 264 4.36 -2.35 -19.61
CA HIS A 264 2.91 -2.50 -19.63
C HIS A 264 2.43 -3.89 -19.17
N LEU A 265 3.32 -4.88 -19.05
CA LEU A 265 2.99 -6.26 -18.70
C LEU A 265 2.88 -6.42 -17.17
N LYS A 266 1.83 -5.84 -16.60
CA LYS A 266 1.59 -5.87 -15.15
C LYS A 266 1.52 -7.31 -14.64
N GLY A 267 2.14 -7.55 -13.49
CA GLY A 267 2.12 -8.85 -12.83
C GLY A 267 3.21 -9.82 -13.25
N LEU A 268 3.98 -9.52 -14.29
CA LEU A 268 5.10 -10.36 -14.71
C LEU A 268 6.39 -9.97 -14.01
N LYS A 269 7.22 -10.99 -13.74
CA LYS A 269 8.61 -10.85 -13.30
C LYS A 269 9.55 -11.22 -14.45
N ILE A 270 10.41 -10.31 -14.85
CA ILE A 270 11.33 -10.48 -15.97
C ILE A 270 12.78 -10.43 -15.45
N GLY A 271 13.51 -11.54 -15.62
CA GLY A 271 14.92 -11.65 -15.31
C GLY A 271 15.78 -11.15 -16.48
N ILE A 272 16.77 -10.30 -16.21
CA ILE A 272 17.75 -9.84 -17.23
C ILE A 272 19.14 -10.09 -16.68
N MET A 273 19.79 -11.14 -17.18
CA MET A 273 21.04 -11.68 -16.62
C MET A 273 22.18 -11.62 -17.60
N GLY A 274 23.31 -11.11 -17.15
CA GLY A 274 24.52 -10.93 -17.95
C GLY A 274 25.16 -12.23 -18.44
N CYS A 275 24.98 -13.36 -17.74
CA CYS A 275 25.58 -14.62 -18.11
C CYS A 275 24.76 -15.83 -17.68
N ILE A 276 24.99 -16.98 -18.39
CA ILE A 276 24.29 -18.26 -18.11
C ILE A 276 24.79 -18.96 -16.84
N VAL A 277 25.90 -18.53 -16.25
CA VAL A 277 26.51 -19.25 -15.12
C VAL A 277 25.65 -19.11 -13.85
N ASN A 278 25.32 -17.88 -13.46
CA ASN A 278 24.54 -17.61 -12.27
C ASN A 278 23.09 -17.18 -12.63
N GLY A 279 22.90 -16.63 -13.83
CA GLY A 279 21.64 -16.02 -14.25
C GLY A 279 20.41 -16.89 -14.03
N PRO A 280 20.37 -18.15 -14.47
CA PRO A 280 19.21 -19.03 -14.26
C PRO A 280 18.86 -19.24 -12.79
N GLY A 281 19.85 -19.28 -11.90
CA GLY A 281 19.65 -19.39 -10.44
C GLY A 281 19.12 -18.09 -9.82
N GLU A 282 19.72 -16.95 -10.20
CA GLU A 282 19.37 -15.64 -9.68
C GLU A 282 17.98 -15.15 -10.14
N MET A 283 17.48 -15.64 -11.27
CA MET A 283 16.15 -15.35 -11.78
C MET A 283 15.14 -16.48 -11.59
N ALA A 284 15.39 -17.42 -10.67
CA ALA A 284 14.56 -18.62 -10.50
C ALA A 284 13.05 -18.33 -10.28
N ASP A 285 12.73 -17.16 -9.72
CA ASP A 285 11.37 -16.68 -9.47
C ASP A 285 10.81 -15.83 -10.65
N ALA A 286 11.57 -15.62 -11.71
CA ALA A 286 11.09 -14.86 -12.86
C ALA A 286 10.17 -15.70 -13.75
N ASP A 287 9.14 -15.05 -14.32
CA ASP A 287 8.26 -15.69 -15.30
C ASP A 287 8.96 -15.85 -16.64
N TYR A 288 9.75 -14.84 -17.01
CA TYR A 288 10.58 -14.84 -18.22
C TYR A 288 11.99 -14.37 -17.91
N GLY A 289 12.98 -14.91 -18.65
CA GLY A 289 14.38 -14.55 -18.47
C GLY A 289 15.09 -14.28 -19.79
N TYR A 290 15.86 -13.20 -19.84
CA TYR A 290 16.82 -12.87 -20.89
C TYR A 290 18.23 -13.07 -20.34
N VAL A 291 18.96 -14.03 -20.83
CA VAL A 291 20.23 -14.48 -20.25
C VAL A 291 21.33 -14.51 -21.29
N GLY A 292 22.45 -13.83 -21.04
CA GLY A 292 23.63 -13.89 -21.91
C GLY A 292 24.22 -15.31 -21.97
N ALA A 293 24.31 -15.88 -23.17
CA ALA A 293 24.78 -17.23 -23.39
C ALA A 293 26.15 -17.28 -24.05
N GLY A 294 26.68 -16.15 -24.56
CA GLY A 294 27.96 -16.02 -25.24
C GLY A 294 28.05 -14.72 -26.03
N ARG A 295 29.13 -14.47 -26.76
CA ARG A 295 29.24 -13.29 -27.61
C ARG A 295 28.15 -13.29 -28.69
N GLY A 296 27.28 -12.28 -28.68
CA GLY A 296 26.17 -12.14 -29.62
C GLY A 296 25.08 -13.19 -29.50
N LYS A 297 25.07 -13.97 -28.42
CA LYS A 297 24.05 -15.02 -28.16
C LYS A 297 23.38 -14.78 -26.82
N ILE A 298 22.08 -15.00 -26.80
CA ILE A 298 21.25 -14.98 -25.61
C ILE A 298 20.41 -16.25 -25.53
N SER A 299 19.99 -16.58 -24.34
CA SER A 299 18.98 -17.62 -24.11
C SER A 299 17.74 -16.98 -23.48
N LEU A 300 16.57 -17.30 -24.01
CA LEU A 300 15.29 -16.92 -23.44
C LEU A 300 14.74 -18.06 -22.59
N TYR A 301 14.25 -17.69 -21.42
CA TYR A 301 13.68 -18.61 -20.45
C TYR A 301 12.20 -18.27 -20.18
N LYS A 302 11.42 -19.31 -20.01
CA LYS A 302 10.10 -19.24 -19.41
C LYS A 302 10.16 -20.03 -18.10
N LYS A 303 10.10 -19.33 -16.98
CA LYS A 303 10.43 -19.90 -15.67
C LYS A 303 11.85 -20.51 -15.71
N LYS A 304 11.99 -21.79 -15.42
CA LYS A 304 13.28 -22.51 -15.41
C LYS A 304 13.64 -23.17 -16.75
N GLU A 305 12.77 -23.12 -17.73
CA GLU A 305 12.97 -23.79 -19.04
C GLU A 305 13.52 -22.82 -20.07
N CYS A 306 14.62 -23.20 -20.73
CA CYS A 306 15.18 -22.46 -21.86
C CYS A 306 14.33 -22.75 -23.11
N ILE A 307 13.66 -21.74 -23.62
CA ILE A 307 12.73 -21.86 -24.75
C ILE A 307 13.37 -21.50 -26.09
N GLU A 308 14.44 -20.67 -26.06
CA GLU A 308 15.15 -20.22 -27.26
C GLU A 308 16.62 -19.90 -26.93
N LYS A 309 17.55 -20.11 -27.92
CA LYS A 309 18.99 -19.86 -27.78
C LYS A 309 19.54 -19.04 -28.93
#